data_65cc1456cd603cff1742182dc2c7ba2b
#
_entry.id   65cc1456cd603cff1742182dc2c7ba2b
#
_cell.length_a   1.000
_cell.length_b   1.000
_cell.length_c   1.000
_cell.angle_alpha   90.00
_cell.angle_beta   90.00
_cell.angle_gamma   90.00
#
_symmetry.space_group_name_H-M   'P 1'
#
loop_
_entity.id
_entity.type
_entity.pdbx_description
1 polymer ?
#
loop_
_entity_poly.entity_id
_entity_poly.type
_entity_poly.pdbx_seq_one_letter_code
_entity_poly.pdbx_strand_id
1 'polypeptide(L)'
;PASAARGALETMEWQIGLFDSLPKESQTAFLMVSAENIDRIVPMMDSMVAEWLAGDADGLAELMNEGLTDPALADALLYKRNENWAEWINTRLERPGTVFIAVGAGHLAGQKSVQDYLTQRGLTVERVQ
;
A
#
# COMPACT_ATOMS: atom_id res chain seq x y z
N PRO A 1 -21.39 2.41 -10.83
CA PRO A 1 -22.78 2.85 -10.97
C PRO A 1 -23.03 4.10 -10.14
N ALA A 2 -23.86 5.03 -10.63
CA ALA A 2 -24.19 6.28 -9.91
C ALA A 2 -24.87 6.05 -8.55
N SER A 3 -25.33 4.84 -8.26
CA SER A 3 -25.98 4.44 -7.01
C SER A 3 -25.07 3.70 -6.02
N ALA A 4 -23.77 3.51 -6.35
CA ALA A 4 -22.86 2.84 -5.42
C ALA A 4 -22.54 3.73 -4.23
N ALA A 5 -22.61 3.17 -3.03
CA ALA A 5 -22.12 3.84 -1.83
C ALA A 5 -20.59 4.02 -1.93
N ARG A 6 -20.11 5.17 -1.51
CA ARG A 6 -18.67 5.47 -1.48
C ARG A 6 -18.18 5.50 -0.04
N GLY A 7 -16.98 5.02 0.18
CA GLY A 7 -16.30 5.02 1.47
C GLY A 7 -14.80 5.15 1.30
N ALA A 8 -14.11 5.27 2.40
CA ALA A 8 -12.65 5.26 2.45
C ALA A 8 -12.21 4.19 3.47
N LEU A 9 -11.06 3.56 3.23
CA LEU A 9 -10.46 2.62 4.17
C LEU A 9 -9.82 3.35 5.36
N GLU A 10 -9.44 4.61 5.16
CA GLU A 10 -8.74 5.45 6.15
C GLU A 10 -9.24 6.89 6.06
N THR A 11 -9.11 7.64 7.14
CA THR A 11 -9.31 9.09 7.13
C THR A 11 -8.00 9.83 6.88
N MET A 12 -8.10 11.08 6.43
CA MET A 12 -6.94 11.95 6.24
C MET A 12 -6.18 12.17 7.55
N GLU A 13 -6.91 12.42 8.63
CA GLU A 13 -6.35 12.64 9.97
C GLU A 13 -5.56 11.41 10.43
N TRP A 14 -6.09 10.21 10.18
CA TRP A 14 -5.39 8.97 10.53
C TRP A 14 -4.11 8.81 9.72
N GLN A 15 -4.13 9.08 8.41
CA GLN A 15 -2.93 8.99 7.56
C GLN A 15 -1.84 9.98 7.98
N ILE A 16 -2.21 11.23 8.29
CA ILE A 16 -1.26 12.23 8.77
C ILE A 16 -0.69 11.81 10.12
N GLY A 17 -1.53 11.28 11.01
CA GLY A 17 -1.13 10.78 12.32
C GLY A 17 -0.11 9.65 12.28
N LEU A 18 -0.04 8.88 11.19
CA LEU A 18 1.00 7.86 11.01
C LEU A 18 2.41 8.47 11.04
N PHE A 19 2.60 9.60 10.35
CA PHE A 19 3.90 10.30 10.35
C PHE A 19 4.24 10.87 11.72
N ASP A 20 3.27 11.45 12.42
CA ASP A 20 3.46 11.98 13.78
C ASP A 20 3.79 10.89 14.79
N SER A 21 3.31 9.66 14.55
CA SER A 21 3.56 8.51 15.43
C SER A 21 4.94 7.87 15.26
N LEU A 22 5.64 8.18 14.17
CA LEU A 22 6.99 7.66 13.93
C LEU A 22 8.01 8.22 14.93
N PRO A 23 9.04 7.43 15.30
CA PRO A 23 10.20 7.96 15.99
C PRO A 23 10.80 9.16 15.23
N LYS A 24 11.31 10.16 15.96
CA LYS A 24 11.88 11.37 15.33
C LYS A 24 13.02 11.06 14.37
N GLU A 25 13.80 10.05 14.68
CA GLU A 25 14.89 9.54 13.85
C GLU A 25 14.35 9.04 12.51
N SER A 26 13.26 8.25 12.52
CA SER A 26 12.60 7.75 11.32
C SER A 26 11.95 8.87 10.50
N GLN A 27 11.33 9.87 11.15
CA GLN A 27 10.80 11.06 10.47
C GLN A 27 11.91 11.83 9.75
N THR A 28 13.04 12.04 10.43
CA THR A 28 14.20 12.73 9.85
C THR A 28 14.81 11.92 8.70
N ALA A 29 15.01 10.62 8.89
CA ALA A 29 15.54 9.73 7.85
C ALA A 29 14.66 9.73 6.60
N PHE A 30 13.33 9.65 6.77
CA PHE A 30 12.38 9.72 5.65
C PHE A 30 12.47 11.04 4.89
N LEU A 31 12.56 12.17 5.59
CA LEU A 31 12.72 13.48 4.97
C LEU A 31 14.05 13.58 4.18
N MET A 32 15.16 13.11 4.77
CA MET A 32 16.47 13.14 4.11
C MET A 32 16.49 12.27 2.85
N VAL A 33 16.02 11.03 2.94
CA VAL A 33 15.93 10.12 1.79
C VAL A 33 15.04 10.71 0.68
N SER A 34 13.92 11.34 1.05
CA SER A 34 13.02 11.98 0.10
C SER A 34 13.71 13.17 -0.62
N ALA A 35 14.46 13.98 0.11
CA ALA A 35 15.19 15.10 -0.44
C ALA A 35 16.35 14.66 -1.35
N GLU A 36 17.11 13.64 -0.95
CA GLU A 36 18.25 13.09 -1.71
C GLU A 36 17.81 12.41 -3.02
N ASN A 37 16.61 11.83 -3.03
CA ASN A 37 16.10 11.12 -4.19
C ASN A 37 15.24 11.99 -5.14
N ILE A 38 15.16 13.29 -4.92
CA ILE A 38 14.28 14.17 -5.72
C ILE A 38 14.63 14.11 -7.23
N ASP A 39 15.92 14.03 -7.57
CA ASP A 39 16.38 13.96 -8.96
C ASP A 39 16.17 12.57 -9.58
N ARG A 40 15.88 11.56 -8.77
CA ARG A 40 15.61 10.17 -9.21
C ARG A 40 14.14 9.91 -9.48
N ILE A 41 13.24 10.84 -9.12
CA ILE A 41 11.80 10.66 -9.27
C ILE A 41 11.41 10.35 -10.72
N VAL A 42 11.94 11.13 -11.69
CA VAL A 42 11.59 10.93 -13.11
C VAL A 42 12.10 9.58 -13.64
N PRO A 43 13.39 9.21 -13.50
CA PRO A 43 13.85 7.88 -13.90
C PRO A 43 13.10 6.73 -13.20
N MET A 44 12.74 6.89 -11.93
CA MET A 44 11.98 5.89 -11.19
C MET A 44 10.55 5.74 -11.75
N MET A 45 9.88 6.83 -12.11
CA MET A 45 8.58 6.78 -12.76
C MET A 45 8.62 6.06 -14.11
N ASP A 46 9.68 6.29 -14.91
CA ASP A 46 9.85 5.57 -16.18
C ASP A 46 10.00 4.06 -15.95
N SER A 47 10.76 3.65 -14.93
CA SER A 47 10.88 2.25 -14.53
C SER A 47 9.53 1.67 -14.06
N MET A 48 8.78 2.40 -13.22
CA MET A 48 7.45 1.97 -12.76
C MET A 48 6.47 1.81 -13.93
N VAL A 49 6.51 2.68 -14.93
CA VAL A 49 5.69 2.54 -16.14
C VAL A 49 6.09 1.31 -16.94
N ALA A 50 7.39 0.99 -17.02
CA ALA A 50 7.85 -0.23 -17.70
C ALA A 50 7.34 -1.50 -17.01
N GLU A 51 7.44 -1.61 -15.68
CA GLU A 51 6.89 -2.74 -14.91
C GLU A 51 5.37 -2.84 -15.06
N TRP A 52 4.68 -1.71 -15.02
CA TRP A 52 3.24 -1.66 -15.26
C TRP A 52 2.86 -2.21 -16.63
N LEU A 53 3.56 -1.79 -17.68
CA LEU A 53 3.31 -2.26 -19.05
C LEU A 53 3.67 -3.75 -19.24
N ALA A 54 4.66 -4.25 -18.52
CA ALA A 54 5.03 -5.66 -18.50
C ALA A 54 4.02 -6.52 -17.72
N GLY A 55 3.15 -5.90 -16.90
CA GLY A 55 2.25 -6.61 -15.97
C GLY A 55 2.98 -7.24 -14.80
N ASP A 56 4.22 -6.79 -14.51
CA ASP A 56 5.02 -7.24 -13.37
C ASP A 56 4.62 -6.46 -12.10
N ALA A 57 3.67 -7.02 -11.36
CA ALA A 57 3.19 -6.40 -10.13
C ALA A 57 4.22 -6.45 -9.00
N ASP A 58 5.06 -7.48 -8.97
CA ASP A 58 6.09 -7.64 -7.92
C ASP A 58 7.24 -6.66 -8.17
N GLY A 59 7.74 -6.55 -9.40
CA GLY A 59 8.73 -5.54 -9.79
C GLY A 59 8.24 -4.12 -9.53
N LEU A 60 6.98 -3.83 -9.84
CA LEU A 60 6.38 -2.52 -9.54
C LEU A 60 6.34 -2.25 -8.03
N ALA A 61 5.95 -3.23 -7.22
CA ALA A 61 5.91 -3.09 -5.77
C ALA A 61 7.32 -2.91 -5.17
N GLU A 62 8.32 -3.61 -5.69
CA GLU A 62 9.73 -3.44 -5.28
C GLU A 62 10.20 -2.01 -5.53
N LEU A 63 9.98 -1.48 -6.72
CA LEU A 63 10.33 -0.09 -7.05
C LEU A 63 9.62 0.92 -6.15
N MET A 64 8.32 0.74 -5.91
CA MET A 64 7.53 1.65 -5.05
C MET A 64 7.96 1.62 -3.59
N ASN A 65 8.47 0.48 -3.12
CA ASN A 65 8.83 0.26 -1.73
C ASN A 65 10.35 0.33 -1.48
N GLU A 66 11.17 0.57 -2.51
CA GLU A 66 12.64 0.67 -2.42
C GLU A 66 13.10 1.68 -1.35
N GLY A 67 12.37 2.78 -1.19
CA GLY A 67 12.67 3.81 -0.17
C GLY A 67 12.28 3.45 1.26
N LEU A 68 11.54 2.35 1.48
CA LEU A 68 11.06 1.93 2.80
C LEU A 68 12.08 1.01 3.51
N THR A 69 13.33 1.45 3.60
CA THR A 69 14.41 0.67 4.22
C THR A 69 14.38 0.67 5.75
N ASP A 70 13.77 1.68 6.36
CA ASP A 70 13.52 1.72 7.82
C ASP A 70 12.34 0.81 8.17
N PRO A 71 12.54 -0.23 9.02
CA PRO A 71 11.47 -1.14 9.40
C PRO A 71 10.28 -0.46 10.08
N ALA A 72 10.50 0.58 10.88
CA ALA A 72 9.41 1.31 11.54
C ALA A 72 8.58 2.09 10.52
N LEU A 73 9.24 2.66 9.52
CA LEU A 73 8.59 3.37 8.41
C LEU A 73 7.77 2.40 7.55
N ALA A 74 8.37 1.27 7.15
CA ALA A 74 7.68 0.23 6.37
C ALA A 74 6.46 -0.33 7.13
N ASP A 75 6.61 -0.58 8.44
CA ASP A 75 5.52 -1.06 9.27
C ASP A 75 4.37 -0.05 9.35
N ALA A 76 4.68 1.22 9.61
CA ALA A 76 3.66 2.26 9.75
C ALA A 76 2.99 2.63 8.41
N LEU A 77 3.77 2.81 7.34
CA LEU A 77 3.26 3.34 6.07
C LEU A 77 2.70 2.25 5.13
N LEU A 78 3.06 0.99 5.35
CA LEU A 78 2.65 -0.11 4.48
C LEU A 78 1.97 -1.26 5.26
N TYR A 79 2.70 -1.96 6.13
CA TYR A 79 2.25 -3.25 6.66
C TYR A 79 1.05 -3.16 7.59
N LYS A 80 1.03 -2.26 8.54
CA LYS A 80 -0.13 -2.05 9.43
C LYS A 80 -1.36 -1.57 8.68
N ARG A 81 -1.17 -0.79 7.63
CA ARG A 81 -2.27 -0.36 6.76
C ARG A 81 -2.87 -1.54 6.01
N ASN A 82 -2.00 -2.39 5.42
CA ASN A 82 -2.43 -3.61 4.73
C ASN A 82 -3.20 -4.55 5.65
N GLU A 83 -2.73 -4.74 6.87
CA GLU A 83 -3.38 -5.56 7.88
C GLU A 83 -4.76 -5.01 8.27
N ASN A 84 -4.85 -3.71 8.55
CA ASN A 84 -6.12 -3.03 8.87
C ASN A 84 -7.13 -3.11 7.71
N TRP A 85 -6.65 -2.95 6.48
CA TRP A 85 -7.51 -3.06 5.31
C TRP A 85 -8.00 -4.50 5.10
N ALA A 86 -7.13 -5.48 5.28
CA ALA A 86 -7.52 -6.89 5.21
C ALA A 86 -8.56 -7.25 6.27
N GLU A 87 -8.44 -6.71 7.49
CA GLU A 87 -9.45 -6.88 8.54
C GLU A 87 -10.80 -6.25 8.14
N TRP A 88 -10.76 -5.03 7.62
CA TRP A 88 -11.97 -4.37 7.11
C TRP A 88 -12.61 -5.16 5.98
N ILE A 89 -11.80 -5.67 5.02
CA ILE A 89 -12.28 -6.48 3.90
C ILE A 89 -12.92 -7.77 4.42
N ASN A 90 -12.26 -8.48 5.33
CA ASN A 90 -12.77 -9.70 5.92
C ASN A 90 -14.15 -9.48 6.56
N THR A 91 -14.29 -8.46 7.39
CA THR A 91 -15.57 -8.09 8.01
C THR A 91 -16.61 -7.66 6.97
N ARG A 92 -16.20 -6.95 5.92
CA ARG A 92 -17.12 -6.51 4.87
C ARG A 92 -17.68 -7.69 4.07
N LEU A 93 -16.89 -8.75 3.85
CA LEU A 93 -17.31 -9.94 3.11
C LEU A 93 -18.35 -10.78 3.85
N GLU A 94 -18.57 -10.57 5.14
CA GLU A 94 -19.67 -11.18 5.90
C GLU A 94 -21.06 -10.66 5.45
N ARG A 95 -21.10 -9.59 4.67
CA ARG A 95 -22.33 -8.97 4.17
C ARG A 95 -22.50 -9.21 2.67
N PRO A 96 -23.72 -9.42 2.18
CA PRO A 96 -23.97 -9.56 0.75
C PRO A 96 -23.55 -8.35 -0.06
N GLY A 97 -23.20 -8.56 -1.32
CA GLY A 97 -22.89 -7.54 -2.30
C GLY A 97 -21.43 -7.53 -2.71
N THR A 98 -21.14 -6.75 -3.74
CA THR A 98 -19.80 -6.59 -4.32
C THR A 98 -19.20 -5.27 -3.85
N VAL A 99 -17.91 -5.28 -3.54
CA VAL A 99 -17.12 -4.09 -3.21
C VAL A 99 -15.97 -3.97 -4.20
N PHE A 100 -15.79 -2.77 -4.73
CA PHE A 100 -14.59 -2.40 -5.47
C PHE A 100 -13.73 -1.53 -4.56
N ILE A 101 -12.45 -1.90 -4.43
CA ILE A 101 -11.48 -1.19 -3.60
C ILE A 101 -10.30 -0.81 -4.49
N ALA A 102 -9.95 0.47 -4.52
CA ALA A 102 -8.79 1.00 -5.22
C ALA A 102 -7.75 1.49 -4.22
N VAL A 103 -6.54 0.96 -4.31
CA VAL A 103 -5.40 1.34 -3.46
C VAL A 103 -4.13 1.45 -4.31
N GLY A 104 -3.06 2.03 -3.74
CA GLY A 104 -1.78 2.10 -4.42
C GLY A 104 -1.19 0.71 -4.68
N ALA A 105 -0.55 0.52 -5.84
CA ALA A 105 0.00 -0.77 -6.27
C ALA A 105 0.99 -1.38 -5.28
N GLY A 106 1.80 -0.56 -4.58
CA GLY A 106 2.74 -1.03 -3.56
C GLY A 106 2.09 -1.75 -2.36
N HIS A 107 0.77 -1.66 -2.19
CA HIS A 107 0.02 -2.41 -1.18
C HIS A 107 -0.47 -3.77 -1.68
N LEU A 108 -0.42 -4.01 -3.00
CA LEU A 108 -1.05 -5.15 -3.67
C LEU A 108 -0.05 -6.22 -4.15
N ALA A 109 1.22 -6.10 -3.84
CA ALA A 109 2.24 -7.09 -4.19
C ALA A 109 3.35 -7.14 -3.15
N GLY A 110 4.24 -8.13 -3.26
CA GLY A 110 5.31 -8.35 -2.33
C GLY A 110 4.85 -8.92 -0.98
N GLN A 111 5.79 -9.04 -0.06
CA GLN A 111 5.52 -9.58 1.27
C GLN A 111 4.64 -8.63 2.10
N LYS A 112 3.78 -9.21 2.94
CA LYS A 112 2.82 -8.48 3.79
C LYS A 112 1.90 -7.55 2.98
N SER A 113 1.59 -7.94 1.74
CA SER A 113 0.56 -7.30 0.93
C SER A 113 -0.84 -7.51 1.53
N VAL A 114 -1.81 -6.77 1.04
CA VAL A 114 -3.22 -6.99 1.42
C VAL A 114 -3.65 -8.42 1.11
N GLN A 115 -3.21 -8.97 -0.02
CA GLN A 115 -3.49 -10.35 -0.43
C GLN A 115 -2.91 -11.38 0.53
N ASP A 116 -1.68 -11.16 1.02
CA ASP A 116 -1.07 -12.03 2.02
C ASP A 116 -1.90 -12.09 3.30
N TYR A 117 -2.31 -10.92 3.81
CA TYR A 117 -3.14 -10.85 5.02
C TYR A 117 -4.54 -11.43 4.82
N LEU A 118 -5.14 -11.31 3.62
CA LEU A 118 -6.42 -11.96 3.29
C LEU A 118 -6.26 -13.49 3.24
N THR A 119 -5.21 -13.99 2.61
CA THR A 119 -4.90 -15.42 2.53
C THR A 119 -4.66 -16.02 3.93
N GLN A 120 -3.94 -15.31 4.81
CA GLN A 120 -3.74 -15.72 6.19
C GLN A 120 -5.07 -15.83 6.98
N ARG A 121 -6.09 -15.09 6.57
CA ARG A 121 -7.46 -15.16 7.11
C ARG A 121 -8.32 -16.24 6.46
N GLY A 122 -7.75 -17.03 5.55
CA GLY A 122 -8.44 -18.12 4.86
C GLY A 122 -9.30 -17.67 3.67
N LEU A 123 -9.14 -16.44 3.21
CA LEU A 123 -9.83 -15.95 2.02
C LEU A 123 -9.07 -16.37 0.75
N THR A 124 -9.82 -16.72 -0.29
CA THR A 124 -9.27 -16.99 -1.61
C THR A 124 -9.05 -15.68 -2.34
N VAL A 125 -7.82 -15.47 -2.82
CA VAL A 125 -7.45 -14.31 -3.62
C VAL A 125 -6.97 -14.78 -4.98
N GLU A 126 -7.55 -14.27 -6.04
CA GLU A 126 -7.19 -14.60 -7.42
C GLU A 126 -6.75 -13.36 -8.17
N ARG A 127 -5.63 -13.46 -8.88
CA ARG A 127 -5.18 -12.43 -9.81
C ARG A 127 -5.90 -12.64 -11.15
N VAL A 128 -6.53 -11.59 -11.67
CA VAL A 128 -7.29 -11.66 -12.94
C VAL A 128 -6.53 -11.07 -14.14
N GLN A 129 -5.39 -10.41 -13.89
CA GLN A 129 -4.47 -9.91 -14.93
C GLN A 129 -3.04 -9.98 -14.44
#